data_ad9e8d7340e754e291662f527c33d196
#
_entry.id   ad9e8d7340e754e291662f527c33d196
#
_cell.length_a   1.000
_cell.length_b   1.000
_cell.length_c   1.000
_cell.angle_alpha   90.00
_cell.angle_beta   90.00
_cell.angle_gamma   90.00
#
_symmetry.space_group_name_H-M   'P 1'
#
loop_
_entity.id
_entity.type
_entity.pdbx_description
1 polymer ?
#
loop_
_entity_poly.entity_id
_entity_poly.type
_entity_poly.pdbx_seq_one_letter_code
_entity_poly.pdbx_strand_id
1 'polypeptide(L)'
;MKVLFVLIMLFPTFVFAETYSCKYEELSQIKYINFDRTTHSHFTRCIQDKCSEYKYSVIFANNDNLIIGDKDENEENFFLFIINKNTNSFTAANIYFPHHEQENTYINGECVKE
;
A
#
# COMPACT_ATOMS: atom_id res chain seq x y z
N MET A 1 -8.98 32.72 26.87
CA MET A 1 -9.32 33.00 25.47
C MET A 1 -8.23 32.64 24.48
N LYS A 2 -7.01 33.03 24.75
CA LYS A 2 -5.89 32.70 23.83
C LYS A 2 -5.59 31.20 23.75
N VAL A 3 -5.94 30.47 24.77
CA VAL A 3 -5.72 29.02 24.84
C VAL A 3 -6.57 28.26 23.83
N LEU A 4 -7.74 28.78 23.49
CA LEU A 4 -8.62 28.15 22.50
C LEU A 4 -8.03 28.11 21.12
N PHE A 5 -7.29 29.12 20.74
CA PHE A 5 -6.66 29.17 19.44
C PHE A 5 -5.55 28.12 19.29
N VAL A 6 -4.81 27.89 20.34
CA VAL A 6 -3.74 26.89 20.33
C VAL A 6 -4.32 25.49 20.18
N LEU A 7 -5.44 25.21 20.82
CA LEU A 7 -6.09 23.90 20.70
C LEU A 7 -6.58 23.62 19.28
N ILE A 8 -7.15 24.63 18.63
CA ILE A 8 -7.65 24.49 17.28
C ILE A 8 -6.54 24.17 16.30
N MET A 9 -5.35 24.72 16.50
CA MET A 9 -4.22 24.49 15.61
C MET A 9 -3.64 23.08 15.70
N LEU A 10 -3.98 22.32 16.71
CA LEU A 10 -3.50 20.95 16.87
C LEU A 10 -4.31 19.91 16.12
N PHE A 11 -5.47 20.24 15.62
CA PHE A 11 -6.36 19.26 15.01
C PHE A 11 -6.06 18.88 13.58
N PRO A 12 -5.54 19.72 12.69
CA PRO A 12 -5.46 19.37 11.28
C PRO A 12 -4.30 18.47 10.88
N THR A 13 -3.44 18.06 11.79
CA THR A 13 -2.17 17.46 11.37
C THR A 13 -2.13 15.95 11.37
N PHE A 14 -3.23 15.23 11.61
CA PHE A 14 -3.11 13.80 11.89
C PHE A 14 -3.80 12.84 10.94
N VAL A 15 -4.42 13.35 9.90
CA VAL A 15 -5.40 12.54 9.20
C VAL A 15 -4.79 11.56 8.20
N PHE A 16 -3.58 11.82 7.66
CA PHE A 16 -3.09 11.04 6.53
C PHE A 16 -1.67 10.51 6.64
N ALA A 17 -1.09 10.51 7.84
CA ALA A 17 0.28 10.02 8.02
C ALA A 17 0.30 8.50 8.23
N GLU A 18 -0.04 7.75 7.20
CA GLU A 18 -0.04 6.30 7.26
C GLU A 18 0.98 5.77 6.24
N THR A 19 2.00 5.10 6.75
CA THR A 19 3.06 4.52 5.94
C THR A 19 3.27 3.08 6.34
N TYR A 20 3.38 2.21 5.35
CA TYR A 20 3.72 0.81 5.56
C TYR A 20 5.06 0.53 4.93
N SER A 21 5.99 0.00 5.71
CA SER A 21 7.29 -0.46 5.23
C SER A 21 7.24 -1.97 5.09
N CYS A 22 7.37 -2.44 3.87
CA CYS A 22 7.23 -3.85 3.54
C CYS A 22 8.54 -4.41 3.02
N LYS A 23 8.83 -5.66 3.36
CA LYS A 23 9.99 -6.38 2.84
C LYS A 23 9.57 -7.75 2.33
N TYR A 24 10.24 -8.20 1.31
CA TYR A 24 10.03 -9.54 0.74
C TYR A 24 11.33 -10.08 0.17
N GLU A 25 11.39 -11.38 0.00
CA GLU A 25 12.57 -12.05 -0.57
C GLU A 25 12.27 -12.48 -1.99
N GLU A 26 13.18 -12.13 -2.91
CA GLU A 26 13.10 -12.53 -4.30
C GLU A 26 14.50 -12.85 -4.80
N LEU A 27 14.67 -14.04 -5.36
CA LEU A 27 15.96 -14.51 -5.87
C LEU A 27 17.09 -14.41 -4.83
N SER A 28 16.79 -14.79 -3.58
CA SER A 28 17.71 -14.76 -2.45
C SER A 28 18.14 -13.34 -2.04
N GLN A 29 17.44 -12.33 -2.50
CA GLN A 29 17.68 -10.95 -2.10
C GLN A 29 16.47 -10.39 -1.37
N ILE A 30 16.72 -9.61 -0.32
CA ILE A 30 15.66 -8.93 0.41
C ILE A 30 15.40 -7.59 -0.27
N LYS A 31 14.16 -7.36 -0.64
CA LYS A 31 13.72 -6.13 -1.28
C LYS A 31 12.72 -5.41 -0.38
N TYR A 32 12.68 -4.09 -0.51
CA TYR A 32 11.85 -3.23 0.32
C TYR A 32 10.92 -2.40 -0.55
N ILE A 33 9.68 -2.28 -0.10
CA ILE A 33 8.68 -1.42 -0.71
C ILE A 33 7.99 -0.63 0.41
N ASN A 34 7.84 0.66 0.23
CA ASN A 34 7.09 1.50 1.14
C ASN A 34 5.81 1.97 0.46
N PHE A 35 4.72 1.99 1.22
CA PHE A 35 3.44 2.52 0.77
C PHE A 35 3.06 3.70 1.64
N ASP A 36 2.97 4.87 1.02
CA ASP A 36 2.58 6.10 1.69
C ASP A 36 1.17 6.49 1.30
N ARG A 37 0.32 6.73 2.30
CA ARG A 37 -1.03 7.20 2.04
C ARG A 37 -0.99 8.66 1.62
N THR A 38 -1.44 8.95 0.40
CA THR A 38 -1.44 10.30 -0.14
C THR A 38 -2.77 11.00 0.06
N THR A 39 -3.88 10.25 -0.03
CA THR A 39 -5.22 10.76 0.25
C THR A 39 -5.98 9.68 1.01
N HIS A 40 -7.21 9.98 1.40
CA HIS A 40 -8.06 9.02 2.10
C HIS A 40 -8.21 7.69 1.32
N SER A 41 -8.22 7.75 0.01
CA SER A 41 -8.51 6.61 -0.85
C SER A 41 -7.34 6.13 -1.70
N HIS A 42 -6.15 6.72 -1.55
CA HIS A 42 -5.02 6.38 -2.41
C HIS A 42 -3.71 6.25 -1.64
N PHE A 43 -2.86 5.35 -2.14
CA PHE A 43 -1.49 5.17 -1.68
C PHE A 43 -0.51 5.34 -2.84
N THR A 44 0.71 5.77 -2.52
CA THR A 44 1.82 5.82 -3.46
C THR A 44 2.84 4.75 -3.06
N ARG A 45 3.34 4.02 -4.05
CA ARG A 45 4.38 3.02 -3.83
C ARG A 45 5.75 3.65 -4.01
N CYS A 46 6.62 3.47 -3.03
CA CYS A 46 8.00 3.98 -3.06
C CYS A 46 8.98 2.82 -2.93
N ILE A 47 9.96 2.79 -3.82
CA ILE A 47 11.05 1.82 -3.81
C ILE A 47 12.35 2.61 -3.77
N GLN A 48 13.15 2.46 -2.69
CA GLN A 48 14.42 3.14 -2.55
C GLN A 48 14.35 4.63 -2.85
N ASP A 49 13.54 5.38 -2.14
CA ASP A 49 13.35 6.81 -2.28
C ASP A 49 12.73 7.28 -3.60
N LYS A 50 12.41 6.37 -4.49
CA LYS A 50 11.69 6.70 -5.71
C LYS A 50 10.24 6.29 -5.57
N CYS A 51 9.35 7.27 -5.62
CA CYS A 51 7.92 7.03 -5.53
C CYS A 51 7.30 6.99 -6.92
N SER A 52 6.38 6.05 -7.11
CA SER A 52 5.63 5.93 -8.34
C SER A 52 4.72 7.12 -8.54
N GLU A 53 4.56 7.57 -9.76
CA GLU A 53 3.54 8.55 -10.10
C GLU A 53 2.14 7.96 -10.03
N TYR A 54 2.02 6.65 -10.09
CA TYR A 54 0.73 5.96 -10.00
C TYR A 54 0.24 5.95 -8.56
N LYS A 55 -1.06 6.13 -8.43
CA LYS A 55 -1.73 6.07 -7.15
C LYS A 55 -2.55 4.79 -7.09
N TYR A 56 -2.26 3.97 -6.09
CA TYR A 56 -3.01 2.74 -5.86
C TYR A 56 -4.26 3.06 -5.05
N SER A 57 -5.39 2.58 -5.51
CA SER A 57 -6.67 2.80 -4.83
C SER A 57 -6.84 1.87 -3.65
N VAL A 58 -7.44 2.38 -2.59
CA VAL A 58 -7.85 1.53 -1.46
C VAL A 58 -9.08 0.74 -1.91
N ILE A 59 -8.93 -0.57 -2.01
CA ILE A 59 -10.01 -1.47 -2.41
C ILE A 59 -10.81 -1.90 -1.19
N PHE A 60 -10.12 -2.18 -0.10
CA PHE A 60 -10.73 -2.61 1.14
C PHE A 60 -9.84 -2.19 2.32
N ALA A 61 -10.45 -1.68 3.37
CA ALA A 61 -9.72 -1.33 4.58
C ALA A 61 -10.61 -1.52 5.81
N ASN A 62 -10.07 -2.20 6.81
CA ASN A 62 -10.66 -2.28 8.14
C ASN A 62 -9.54 -2.32 9.17
N ASN A 63 -9.85 -2.65 10.42
CA ASN A 63 -8.84 -2.69 11.48
C ASN A 63 -7.78 -3.77 11.27
N ASP A 64 -8.12 -4.83 10.55
CA ASP A 64 -7.25 -5.99 10.40
C ASP A 64 -6.56 -6.05 9.05
N ASN A 65 -7.17 -5.55 7.99
CA ASN A 65 -6.68 -5.73 6.64
C ASN A 65 -6.71 -4.43 5.84
N LEU A 66 -5.72 -4.29 4.98
CA LEU A 66 -5.67 -3.24 3.97
C LEU A 66 -5.38 -3.89 2.62
N ILE A 67 -6.23 -3.62 1.64
CA ILE A 67 -6.02 -4.07 0.27
C ILE A 67 -5.99 -2.84 -0.62
N ILE A 68 -4.87 -2.64 -1.31
CA ILE A 68 -4.71 -1.58 -2.29
C ILE A 68 -4.39 -2.20 -3.63
N GLY A 69 -4.73 -1.53 -4.69
CA GLY A 69 -4.50 -2.10 -5.99
C GLY A 69 -4.66 -1.15 -7.14
N ASP A 70 -4.26 -1.64 -8.30
CA ASP A 70 -4.38 -0.92 -9.56
C ASP A 70 -4.69 -1.90 -10.67
N LYS A 71 -5.48 -1.43 -11.64
CA LYS A 71 -5.81 -2.20 -12.82
C LYS A 71 -4.98 -1.69 -13.98
N ASP A 72 -4.19 -2.58 -14.59
CA ASP A 72 -3.48 -2.25 -15.82
C ASP A 72 -4.32 -2.73 -17.01
N GLU A 73 -5.01 -1.77 -17.63
CA GLU A 73 -5.89 -2.10 -18.76
C GLU A 73 -5.14 -2.56 -20.00
N ASN A 74 -3.91 -2.09 -20.17
CA ASN A 74 -3.10 -2.46 -21.33
C ASN A 74 -2.59 -3.91 -21.25
N GLU A 75 -2.29 -4.36 -20.04
CA GLU A 75 -1.78 -5.71 -19.80
C GLU A 75 -2.87 -6.67 -19.33
N GLU A 76 -4.08 -6.20 -19.17
CA GLU A 76 -5.22 -7.01 -18.73
C GLU A 76 -4.97 -7.73 -17.40
N ASN A 77 -4.42 -6.98 -16.42
CA ASN A 77 -4.13 -7.54 -15.12
C ASN A 77 -4.43 -6.55 -13.99
N PHE A 78 -4.49 -7.08 -12.77
CA PHE A 78 -4.60 -6.32 -11.56
C PHE A 78 -3.36 -6.52 -10.70
N PHE A 79 -2.81 -5.43 -10.16
CA PHE A 79 -1.83 -5.48 -9.09
C PHE A 79 -2.54 -5.27 -7.77
N LEU A 80 -2.40 -6.21 -6.86
CA LEU A 80 -2.97 -6.14 -5.53
C LEU A 80 -1.90 -6.25 -4.47
N PHE A 81 -1.99 -5.42 -3.44
CA PHE A 81 -1.13 -5.48 -2.27
C PHE A 81 -2.03 -5.67 -1.05
N ILE A 82 -1.85 -6.79 -0.38
CA ILE A 82 -2.68 -7.19 0.75
C ILE A 82 -1.83 -7.15 2.01
N ILE A 83 -2.21 -6.30 2.96
CA ILE A 83 -1.49 -6.15 4.21
C ILE A 83 -2.41 -6.59 5.34
N ASN A 84 -1.97 -7.58 6.12
CA ASN A 84 -2.66 -7.98 7.35
C ASN A 84 -2.02 -7.23 8.51
N LYS A 85 -2.76 -6.31 9.10
CA LYS A 85 -2.24 -5.43 10.16
C LYS A 85 -1.98 -6.15 11.47
N ASN A 86 -2.65 -7.27 11.70
CA ASN A 86 -2.49 -8.04 12.95
C ASN A 86 -1.26 -8.93 12.92
N THR A 87 -0.99 -9.57 11.79
CA THR A 87 0.13 -10.48 11.63
C THR A 87 1.33 -9.85 10.96
N ASN A 88 1.19 -8.62 10.47
CA ASN A 88 2.20 -7.91 9.68
C ASN A 88 2.57 -8.66 8.40
N SER A 89 1.71 -9.51 7.90
CA SER A 89 1.97 -10.21 6.65
C SER A 89 1.61 -9.34 5.45
N PHE A 90 2.31 -9.59 4.36
CA PHE A 90 2.17 -8.86 3.11
C PHE A 90 2.13 -9.83 1.95
N THR A 91 1.20 -9.63 1.04
CA THR A 91 1.13 -10.37 -0.21
C THR A 91 0.97 -9.39 -1.36
N ALA A 92 1.86 -9.46 -2.33
CA ALA A 92 1.70 -8.78 -3.60
C ALA A 92 1.25 -9.80 -4.64
N ALA A 93 0.19 -9.49 -5.34
CA ALA A 93 -0.38 -10.38 -6.35
C ALA A 93 -0.50 -9.66 -7.68
N ASN A 94 -0.13 -10.35 -8.75
CA ASN A 94 -0.39 -9.92 -10.10
C ASN A 94 -1.37 -10.91 -10.71
N ILE A 95 -2.61 -10.47 -10.90
CA ILE A 95 -3.71 -11.34 -11.32
C ILE A 95 -4.12 -10.98 -12.74
N TYR A 96 -3.98 -11.94 -13.65
CA TYR A 96 -4.33 -11.78 -15.05
C TYR A 96 -5.76 -12.23 -15.31
N PHE A 97 -6.39 -11.63 -16.30
CA PHE A 97 -7.71 -12.04 -16.73
C PHE A 97 -7.67 -13.50 -17.23
N PRO A 98 -8.78 -14.25 -17.07
CA PRO A 98 -8.79 -15.69 -17.37
C PRO A 98 -8.37 -16.08 -18.80
N HIS A 99 -8.59 -15.17 -19.76
CA HIS A 99 -8.21 -15.43 -21.15
C HIS A 99 -6.76 -15.08 -21.47
N HIS A 100 -6.02 -14.51 -20.51
CA HIS A 100 -4.63 -14.12 -20.70
C HIS A 100 -3.72 -15.35 -20.55
N GLU A 101 -2.66 -15.42 -21.35
CA GLU A 101 -1.73 -16.56 -21.32
C GLU A 101 -0.83 -16.58 -20.09
N GLN A 102 -0.66 -15.45 -19.44
CA GLN A 102 0.20 -15.32 -18.27
C GLN A 102 -0.48 -15.91 -17.03
N GLU A 103 0.33 -16.55 -16.20
CA GLU A 103 -0.15 -17.08 -14.92
C GLU A 103 -0.11 -16.01 -13.84
N ASN A 104 -1.02 -16.12 -12.87
CA ASN A 104 -1.00 -15.26 -11.71
C ASN A 104 0.27 -15.49 -10.88
N THR A 105 0.84 -14.40 -10.37
CA THR A 105 2.03 -14.48 -9.53
C THR A 105 1.75 -13.87 -8.16
N TYR A 106 2.43 -14.41 -7.14
CA TYR A 106 2.26 -13.99 -5.75
C TYR A 106 3.63 -13.87 -5.09
N ILE A 107 3.80 -12.81 -4.31
CA ILE A 107 5.00 -12.59 -3.50
C ILE A 107 4.53 -12.33 -2.08
N ASN A 108 5.12 -13.05 -1.12
CA ASN A 108 4.79 -12.89 0.29
C ASN A 108 5.94 -12.26 1.05
N GLY A 109 5.60 -11.46 2.05
CA GLY A 109 6.57 -10.79 2.87
C GLY A 109 5.95 -10.27 4.15
N GLU A 110 6.57 -9.25 4.71
CA GLU A 110 6.14 -8.63 5.96
C GLU A 110 6.04 -7.13 5.81
N CYS A 111 5.05 -6.53 6.46
CA CYS A 111 4.89 -5.08 6.51
C CYS A 111 4.77 -4.62 7.94
N VAL A 112 5.36 -3.46 8.21
CA VAL A 112 5.23 -2.77 9.50
C VAL A 112 4.63 -1.40 9.22
N LYS A 113 3.62 -1.05 10.01
CA LYS A 113 3.07 0.30 9.97
C LYS A 113 3.96 1.23 10.77
N GLU A 114 4.37 2.29 10.14
CA GLU A 114 5.18 3.33 10.78
C GLU A 114 4.33 4.46 11.36
#